data_531c63f298da69b841c109d6d293045e
#
_entry.id   531c63f298da69b841c109d6d293045e
#
_cell.length_a   1.000
_cell.length_b   1.000
_cell.length_c   1.000
_cell.angle_alpha   90.00
_cell.angle_beta   90.00
_cell.angle_gamma   90.00
#
_symmetry.space_group_name_H-M   'P 1'
#
loop_
_entity.id
_entity.type
_entity.pdbx_description
1 polymer ?
#
loop_
_entity_poly.entity_id
_entity_poly.type
_entity_poly.pdbx_seq_one_letter_code
_entity_poly.pdbx_strand_id
1 'polypeptide(L)'
;AGTYQYVQVPGTTQLGTDEISVGMLYKPAKVTPVGNAVTTSAGVFGYGNRQPLVQTFKQKSNNEVFTFAVNHFKSKGSCPSGSTNPDRDFKDGQSCWNATRVQAATELTAWLATNPTGSADKDVLIMGDLNAYAKEDPIVTLTNKGFVNLVEKFQGNRGYSYLFGGESGYL
;
A
#
# COMPACT_ATOMS: atom_id res chain seq x y z
N ALA A 1 24.15 13.52 -12.63
CA ALA A 1 22.92 12.75 -12.70
C ALA A 1 22.73 11.99 -11.40
N GLY A 2 21.58 12.13 -10.76
CA GLY A 2 21.34 11.52 -9.47
C GLY A 2 21.31 9.99 -9.55
N THR A 3 21.72 9.34 -8.46
CA THR A 3 21.67 7.86 -8.31
C THR A 3 20.23 7.33 -8.30
N TYR A 4 19.26 8.19 -7.94
CA TYR A 4 17.84 7.91 -7.86
C TYR A 4 17.03 8.89 -8.70
N GLN A 5 15.89 8.44 -9.16
CA GLN A 5 14.81 9.24 -9.72
C GLN A 5 13.52 8.96 -8.96
N TYR A 6 12.55 9.87 -9.01
CA TYR A 6 11.23 9.67 -8.42
C TYR A 6 10.21 9.34 -9.50
N VAL A 7 9.16 8.63 -9.08
CA VAL A 7 8.00 8.32 -9.92
C VAL A 7 7.01 9.47 -9.82
N GLN A 8 6.53 9.93 -10.96
CA GLN A 8 5.51 10.98 -11.05
C GLN A 8 4.34 10.50 -11.90
N VAL A 9 3.13 10.72 -11.41
CA VAL A 9 1.91 10.50 -12.19
C VAL A 9 1.75 11.67 -13.16
N PRO A 10 1.63 11.44 -14.47
CA PRO A 10 1.46 12.50 -15.45
C PRO A 10 0.27 13.41 -15.14
N GLY A 11 0.49 14.72 -15.24
CA GLY A 11 -0.54 15.73 -14.97
C GLY A 11 -0.90 15.95 -13.50
N THR A 12 -0.19 15.28 -12.57
CA THR A 12 -0.44 15.39 -11.12
C THR A 12 0.81 15.94 -10.43
N THR A 13 0.65 17.01 -9.66
CA THR A 13 1.73 17.59 -8.85
C THR A 13 1.74 17.07 -7.41
N GLN A 14 0.60 16.58 -6.93
CA GLN A 14 0.42 16.03 -5.58
C GLN A 14 -0.62 14.90 -5.62
N LEU A 15 -0.39 13.85 -4.84
CA LEU A 15 -1.32 12.74 -4.67
C LEU A 15 -2.25 13.03 -3.50
N GLY A 16 -3.52 13.32 -3.81
CA GLY A 16 -4.53 13.67 -2.80
C GLY A 16 -4.39 15.10 -2.27
N THR A 17 -5.10 15.37 -1.18
CA THR A 17 -5.20 16.69 -0.55
C THR A 17 -4.55 16.73 0.85
N ASP A 18 -4.03 15.61 1.34
CA ASP A 18 -3.32 15.53 2.62
C ASP A 18 -1.92 16.13 2.48
N GLU A 19 -1.38 16.70 3.55
CA GLU A 19 0.02 17.18 3.62
C GLU A 19 1.03 16.03 3.46
N ILE A 20 0.62 14.80 3.80
CA ILE A 20 1.41 13.58 3.65
C ILE A 20 0.90 12.80 2.44
N SER A 21 1.78 12.45 1.52
CA SER A 21 1.49 11.58 0.38
C SER A 21 2.48 10.44 0.28
N VAL A 22 2.13 9.41 -0.49
CA VAL A 22 3.06 8.34 -0.83
C VAL A 22 4.04 8.80 -1.91
N GLY A 23 5.23 8.20 -1.94
CA GLY A 23 6.23 8.49 -2.95
C GLY A 23 7.03 7.23 -3.29
N MET A 24 7.66 7.24 -4.46
CA MET A 24 8.48 6.12 -4.93
C MET A 24 9.75 6.63 -5.58
N LEU A 25 10.89 6.13 -5.11
CA LEU A 25 12.21 6.37 -5.69
C LEU A 25 12.72 5.09 -6.35
N TYR A 26 13.38 5.22 -7.48
CA TYR A 26 14.01 4.10 -8.16
C TYR A 26 15.42 4.41 -8.64
N LYS A 27 16.22 3.38 -8.87
CA LYS A 27 17.57 3.49 -9.45
C LYS A 27 17.49 3.27 -10.97
N PRO A 28 17.68 4.32 -11.81
CA PRO A 28 17.64 4.18 -13.28
C PRO A 28 18.69 3.22 -13.81
N ALA A 29 19.78 3.02 -13.06
CA ALA A 29 20.81 2.03 -13.41
C ALA A 29 20.33 0.56 -13.27
N LYS A 30 19.26 0.30 -12.51
CA LYS A 30 18.76 -1.05 -12.20
C LYS A 30 17.44 -1.37 -12.86
N VAL A 31 16.53 -0.41 -12.91
CA VAL A 31 15.18 -0.58 -13.46
C VAL A 31 14.83 0.55 -14.42
N THR A 32 13.90 0.26 -15.32
CA THR A 32 13.30 1.24 -16.23
C THR A 32 11.79 1.25 -15.99
N PRO A 33 11.14 2.42 -15.77
CA PRO A 33 9.69 2.51 -15.76
C PRO A 33 9.09 2.03 -17.09
N VAL A 34 8.00 1.29 -17.01
CA VAL A 34 7.21 0.80 -18.16
C VAL A 34 5.85 1.47 -18.10
N GLY A 35 5.51 2.22 -19.14
CA GLY A 35 4.30 3.02 -19.15
C GLY A 35 4.30 4.15 -18.13
N ASN A 36 3.12 4.71 -17.89
CA ASN A 36 2.92 5.79 -16.94
C ASN A 36 2.60 5.24 -15.54
N ALA A 37 3.04 5.97 -14.52
CA ALA A 37 2.54 5.78 -13.17
C ALA A 37 1.07 6.18 -13.09
N VAL A 38 0.32 5.51 -12.24
CA VAL A 38 -1.11 5.75 -12.03
C VAL A 38 -1.44 5.85 -10.55
N THR A 39 -2.55 6.51 -10.27
CA THR A 39 -3.15 6.66 -8.94
C THR A 39 -4.65 6.56 -9.03
N THR A 40 -5.33 6.44 -7.91
CA THR A 40 -6.79 6.52 -7.83
C THR A 40 -7.23 7.34 -6.64
N SER A 41 -8.32 8.10 -6.82
CA SER A 41 -9.06 8.79 -5.77
C SER A 41 -10.45 8.19 -5.57
N ALA A 42 -10.72 7.03 -6.15
CA ALA A 42 -12.00 6.37 -6.02
C ALA A 42 -12.22 5.84 -4.60
N GLY A 43 -13.46 5.80 -4.15
CA GLY A 43 -13.86 5.24 -2.87
C GLY A 43 -13.10 5.84 -1.70
N VAL A 44 -12.55 4.99 -0.83
CA VAL A 44 -11.83 5.41 0.38
C VAL A 44 -10.52 6.15 0.10
N PHE A 45 -9.97 6.06 -1.12
CA PHE A 45 -8.78 6.81 -1.52
C PHE A 45 -9.05 8.28 -1.86
N GLY A 46 -10.33 8.66 -1.94
CA GLY A 46 -10.75 10.06 -2.08
C GLY A 46 -10.87 10.81 -0.75
N TYR A 47 -10.99 10.10 0.39
CA TYR A 47 -11.27 10.75 1.67
C TYR A 47 -10.67 10.07 2.93
N GLY A 48 -10.50 8.79 2.95
CA GLY A 48 -10.12 8.04 4.17
C GLY A 48 -8.66 7.61 4.22
N ASN A 49 -8.07 7.38 3.06
CA ASN A 49 -6.70 6.91 2.90
C ASN A 49 -5.95 7.81 1.91
N ARG A 50 -4.60 7.76 1.94
CA ARG A 50 -3.79 8.43 0.93
C ARG A 50 -3.96 7.70 -0.40
N GLN A 51 -3.93 8.45 -1.49
CA GLN A 51 -4.01 7.88 -2.83
C GLN A 51 -2.81 6.97 -3.08
N PRO A 52 -3.02 5.73 -3.55
CA PRO A 52 -1.93 4.81 -3.84
C PRO A 52 -1.16 5.28 -5.09
N LEU A 53 0.13 4.98 -5.12
CA LEU A 53 0.98 5.20 -6.29
C LEU A 53 1.41 3.86 -6.88
N VAL A 54 1.09 3.63 -8.15
CA VAL A 54 1.39 2.37 -8.84
C VAL A 54 2.24 2.64 -10.07
N GLN A 55 3.34 1.91 -10.19
CA GLN A 55 4.25 1.95 -11.33
C GLN A 55 4.76 0.56 -11.68
N THR A 56 4.74 0.23 -12.95
CA THR A 56 5.41 -0.95 -13.50
C THR A 56 6.86 -0.63 -13.85
N PHE A 57 7.75 -1.55 -13.51
CA PHE A 57 9.18 -1.48 -13.84
C PHE A 57 9.65 -2.71 -14.59
N LYS A 58 10.67 -2.52 -15.40
CA LYS A 58 11.46 -3.58 -16.01
C LYS A 58 12.85 -3.61 -15.38
N GLN A 59 13.26 -4.75 -14.84
CA GLN A 59 14.60 -4.96 -14.31
C GLN A 59 15.62 -5.12 -15.45
N LYS A 60 16.70 -4.35 -15.41
CA LYS A 60 17.69 -4.32 -16.50
C LYS A 60 18.58 -5.55 -16.58
N SER A 61 18.74 -6.28 -15.48
CA SER A 61 19.66 -7.43 -15.43
C SER A 61 19.08 -8.69 -16.09
N ASN A 62 17.75 -8.88 -16.04
CA ASN A 62 17.10 -10.10 -16.51
C ASN A 62 15.86 -9.83 -17.39
N ASN A 63 15.50 -8.56 -17.60
CA ASN A 63 14.32 -8.10 -18.31
C ASN A 63 12.97 -8.46 -17.68
N GLU A 64 12.95 -8.96 -16.43
CA GLU A 64 11.71 -9.20 -15.70
C GLU A 64 10.93 -7.91 -15.47
N VAL A 65 9.62 -8.02 -15.57
CA VAL A 65 8.68 -6.92 -15.37
C VAL A 65 7.91 -7.16 -14.08
N PHE A 66 7.65 -6.12 -13.33
CA PHE A 66 6.88 -6.19 -12.08
C PHE A 66 6.23 -4.83 -11.77
N THR A 67 5.17 -4.85 -11.02
CA THR A 67 4.41 -3.65 -10.64
C THR A 67 4.50 -3.41 -9.15
N PHE A 68 4.84 -2.18 -8.74
CA PHE A 68 4.77 -1.74 -7.35
C PHE A 68 3.55 -0.87 -7.10
N ALA A 69 2.82 -1.18 -6.02
CA ALA A 69 1.74 -0.38 -5.47
C ALA A 69 2.13 0.11 -4.07
N VAL A 70 2.50 1.37 -3.95
CA VAL A 70 2.85 2.00 -2.66
C VAL A 70 1.62 2.62 -2.04
N ASN A 71 1.39 2.32 -0.76
CA ASN A 71 0.17 2.67 -0.05
C ASN A 71 0.47 3.31 1.31
N HIS A 72 -0.49 4.09 1.82
CA HIS A 72 -0.51 4.54 3.19
C HIS A 72 -1.97 4.56 3.66
N PHE A 73 -2.37 3.50 4.34
CA PHE A 73 -3.74 3.33 4.82
C PHE A 73 -4.04 4.21 6.03
N LYS A 74 -5.30 4.31 6.39
CA LYS A 74 -5.77 5.12 7.51
C LYS A 74 -5.11 4.70 8.82
N SER A 75 -4.49 5.64 9.51
CA SER A 75 -3.86 5.42 10.82
C SER A 75 -4.87 5.02 11.89
N LYS A 76 -4.39 4.34 12.92
CA LYS A 76 -5.20 3.84 14.04
C LYS A 76 -5.65 4.91 15.04
N GLY A 77 -5.06 6.10 14.98
CA GLY A 77 -5.33 7.20 15.91
C GLY A 77 -6.61 8.00 15.60
N SER A 78 -6.96 8.91 16.51
CA SER A 78 -8.11 9.81 16.36
C SER A 78 -9.42 9.07 16.09
N CYS A 79 -9.80 8.22 17.04
CA CYS A 79 -11.01 7.41 16.93
C CYS A 79 -12.26 8.24 16.66
N PRO A 80 -13.13 7.81 15.74
CA PRO A 80 -14.39 8.50 15.52
C PRO A 80 -15.31 8.33 16.74
N SER A 81 -16.15 9.33 16.98
CA SER A 81 -17.17 9.28 18.02
C SER A 81 -18.38 8.45 17.59
N GLY A 82 -19.13 7.95 18.56
CA GLY A 82 -20.38 7.23 18.36
C GLY A 82 -20.26 5.70 18.49
N SER A 83 -21.14 5.14 19.29
CA SER A 83 -21.13 3.69 19.63
C SER A 83 -21.50 2.80 18.46
N THR A 84 -22.11 3.33 17.41
CA THR A 84 -22.50 2.60 16.20
C THR A 84 -21.54 2.81 15.03
N ASN A 85 -20.50 3.64 15.20
CA ASN A 85 -19.55 3.90 14.13
C ASN A 85 -18.73 2.62 13.81
N PRO A 86 -18.68 2.15 12.55
CA PRO A 86 -17.96 0.94 12.18
C PRO A 86 -16.44 1.07 12.33
N ASP A 87 -15.93 2.30 12.41
CA ASP A 87 -14.51 2.59 12.58
C ASP A 87 -14.10 2.87 14.04
N ARG A 88 -15.04 2.71 15.01
CA ARG A 88 -14.69 2.83 16.42
C ARG A 88 -13.72 1.73 16.85
N ASP A 89 -13.07 1.92 17.97
CA ASP A 89 -12.28 0.86 18.60
C ASP A 89 -13.21 -0.20 19.25
N PHE A 90 -13.22 -1.39 18.69
CA PHE A 90 -13.98 -2.53 19.20
C PHE A 90 -13.28 -3.27 20.35
N LYS A 91 -12.08 -2.83 20.75
CA LYS A 91 -11.23 -3.48 21.76
C LYS A 91 -10.83 -4.93 21.40
N ASP A 92 -10.76 -5.19 20.12
CA ASP A 92 -10.38 -6.49 19.54
C ASP A 92 -8.88 -6.57 19.17
N GLY A 93 -8.10 -5.53 19.52
CA GLY A 93 -6.68 -5.41 19.21
C GLY A 93 -6.37 -4.69 17.89
N GLN A 94 -7.37 -4.43 17.05
CA GLN A 94 -7.18 -3.79 15.74
C GLN A 94 -7.30 -2.25 15.78
N SER A 95 -7.77 -1.72 16.93
CA SER A 95 -7.94 -0.28 17.16
C SER A 95 -8.93 0.39 16.19
N CYS A 96 -8.93 1.72 16.13
CA CYS A 96 -9.88 2.48 15.31
C CYS A 96 -9.56 2.39 13.81
N TRP A 97 -10.55 2.70 12.99
CA TRP A 97 -10.47 2.75 11.52
C TRP A 97 -10.20 1.41 10.86
N ASN A 98 -10.49 0.30 11.54
CA ASN A 98 -10.27 -1.01 10.96
C ASN A 98 -11.17 -1.26 9.74
N ALA A 99 -12.45 -0.89 9.82
CA ALA A 99 -13.37 -1.02 8.68
C ALA A 99 -12.91 -0.22 7.46
N THR A 100 -12.44 1.01 7.66
CA THR A 100 -11.87 1.85 6.60
C THR A 100 -10.61 1.20 5.98
N ARG A 101 -9.72 0.60 6.79
CA ARG A 101 -8.54 -0.11 6.25
C ARG A 101 -8.90 -1.39 5.49
N VAL A 102 -9.88 -2.15 5.97
CA VAL A 102 -10.41 -3.35 5.26
C VAL A 102 -11.00 -2.95 3.91
N GLN A 103 -11.76 -1.85 3.88
CA GLN A 103 -12.30 -1.32 2.64
C GLN A 103 -11.16 -0.88 1.70
N ALA A 104 -10.12 -0.23 2.21
CA ALA A 104 -8.95 0.16 1.40
C ALA A 104 -8.25 -1.07 0.79
N ALA A 105 -8.03 -2.13 1.56
CA ALA A 105 -7.46 -3.38 1.05
C ALA A 105 -8.33 -4.02 -0.04
N THR A 106 -9.66 -3.99 0.15
CA THR A 106 -10.62 -4.53 -0.81
C THR A 106 -10.63 -3.72 -2.12
N GLU A 107 -10.73 -2.41 -2.02
CA GLU A 107 -10.76 -1.52 -3.19
C GLU A 107 -9.42 -1.49 -3.92
N LEU A 108 -8.29 -1.51 -3.18
CA LEU A 108 -6.96 -1.60 -3.78
C LEU A 108 -6.82 -2.87 -4.63
N THR A 109 -7.19 -4.03 -4.08
CA THR A 109 -7.07 -5.30 -4.81
C THR A 109 -8.00 -5.36 -6.01
N ALA A 110 -9.22 -4.83 -5.90
CA ALA A 110 -10.15 -4.73 -7.01
C ALA A 110 -9.60 -3.80 -8.12
N TRP A 111 -9.03 -2.67 -7.75
CA TRP A 111 -8.42 -1.74 -8.71
C TRP A 111 -7.18 -2.35 -9.38
N LEU A 112 -6.28 -2.97 -8.63
CA LEU A 112 -5.09 -3.64 -9.19
C LEU A 112 -5.47 -4.77 -10.16
N ALA A 113 -6.57 -5.48 -9.90
CA ALA A 113 -7.09 -6.51 -10.79
C ALA A 113 -7.56 -5.97 -12.16
N THR A 114 -7.87 -4.67 -12.26
CA THR A 114 -8.16 -4.02 -13.55
C THR A 114 -6.91 -3.75 -14.40
N ASN A 115 -5.72 -4.07 -13.89
CA ASN A 115 -4.43 -3.80 -14.53
C ASN A 115 -4.23 -2.32 -14.89
N PRO A 116 -4.22 -1.42 -13.90
CA PRO A 116 -4.29 0.02 -14.16
C PRO A 116 -3.06 0.60 -14.89
N THR A 117 -1.91 -0.08 -14.85
CA THR A 117 -0.71 0.32 -15.62
C THR A 117 -0.67 -0.26 -17.03
N GLY A 118 -1.58 -1.16 -17.39
CA GLY A 118 -1.59 -1.86 -18.68
C GLY A 118 -0.45 -2.86 -18.87
N SER A 119 0.21 -3.29 -17.79
CA SER A 119 1.28 -4.30 -17.86
C SER A 119 0.73 -5.67 -18.22
N ALA A 120 1.40 -6.39 -19.12
CA ALA A 120 1.07 -7.78 -19.40
C ALA A 120 1.51 -8.72 -18.27
N ASP A 121 2.46 -8.31 -17.44
CA ASP A 121 2.96 -9.06 -16.30
C ASP A 121 2.02 -8.92 -15.10
N LYS A 122 1.86 -10.01 -14.35
CA LYS A 122 0.95 -10.09 -13.21
C LYS A 122 1.65 -10.01 -11.85
N ASP A 123 2.96 -9.86 -11.83
CA ASP A 123 3.73 -9.73 -10.60
C ASP A 123 3.51 -8.36 -9.97
N VAL A 124 2.67 -8.33 -8.94
CA VAL A 124 2.32 -7.12 -8.21
C VAL A 124 2.80 -7.21 -6.77
N LEU A 125 3.53 -6.18 -6.34
CA LEU A 125 4.01 -5.99 -4.97
C LEU A 125 3.24 -4.83 -4.33
N ILE A 126 2.51 -5.12 -3.26
CA ILE A 126 1.88 -4.12 -2.39
C ILE A 126 2.83 -3.82 -1.26
N MET A 127 3.13 -2.56 -1.02
CA MET A 127 4.02 -2.12 0.04
C MET A 127 3.67 -0.72 0.55
N GLY A 128 4.30 -0.32 1.64
CA GLY A 128 4.09 0.96 2.31
C GLY A 128 3.60 0.76 3.73
N ASP A 129 3.06 1.80 4.34
CA ASP A 129 2.46 1.74 5.67
C ASP A 129 0.97 1.39 5.56
N LEU A 130 0.64 0.13 5.79
CA LEU A 130 -0.76 -0.33 5.76
C LEU A 130 -1.49 -0.09 7.08
N ASN A 131 -0.80 0.43 8.11
CA ASN A 131 -1.35 0.67 9.46
C ASN A 131 -2.10 -0.56 10.02
N ALA A 132 -1.63 -1.76 9.67
CA ALA A 132 -2.21 -3.02 10.08
C ALA A 132 -1.14 -4.09 10.22
N TYR A 133 -1.16 -4.80 11.34
CA TYR A 133 -0.26 -5.93 11.58
C TYR A 133 -0.73 -7.19 10.84
N ALA A 134 0.16 -8.16 10.71
CA ALA A 134 0.01 -9.35 9.87
C ALA A 134 -1.30 -10.14 10.02
N LYS A 135 -1.89 -10.15 11.22
CA LYS A 135 -3.11 -10.89 11.52
C LYS A 135 -4.37 -10.03 11.61
N GLU A 136 -4.22 -8.73 11.37
CA GLU A 136 -5.37 -7.82 11.33
C GLU A 136 -6.12 -7.94 10.01
N ASP A 137 -7.40 -7.63 10.05
CA ASP A 137 -8.34 -7.83 8.93
C ASP A 137 -7.88 -7.22 7.60
N PRO A 138 -7.24 -6.03 7.54
CA PRO A 138 -6.76 -5.48 6.28
C PRO A 138 -5.73 -6.40 5.60
N ILE A 139 -4.78 -6.97 6.36
CA ILE A 139 -3.76 -7.88 5.85
C ILE A 139 -4.37 -9.23 5.49
N VAL A 140 -5.28 -9.75 6.33
CA VAL A 140 -6.05 -10.97 6.04
C VAL A 140 -6.87 -10.79 4.75
N THR A 141 -7.43 -9.59 4.52
CA THR A 141 -8.14 -9.27 3.27
C THR A 141 -7.22 -9.39 2.06
N LEU A 142 -6.00 -8.84 2.13
CA LEU A 142 -5.02 -8.96 1.04
C LEU A 142 -4.63 -10.43 0.78
N THR A 143 -4.35 -11.20 1.84
CA THR A 143 -3.97 -12.61 1.69
C THR A 143 -5.11 -13.47 1.15
N ASN A 144 -6.36 -13.21 1.55
CA ASN A 144 -7.54 -13.87 0.99
C ASN A 144 -7.79 -13.54 -0.49
N LYS A 145 -7.20 -12.45 -1.00
CA LYS A 145 -7.20 -12.08 -2.42
C LYS A 145 -6.01 -12.66 -3.21
N GLY A 146 -5.21 -13.52 -2.57
CA GLY A 146 -4.11 -14.26 -3.20
C GLY A 146 -2.73 -13.60 -3.04
N PHE A 147 -2.62 -12.47 -2.33
CA PHE A 147 -1.31 -11.90 -2.02
C PHE A 147 -0.61 -12.71 -0.93
N VAL A 148 0.69 -12.76 -0.98
CA VAL A 148 1.54 -13.47 -0.01
C VAL A 148 2.25 -12.46 0.87
N ASN A 149 2.11 -12.58 2.19
CA ASN A 149 2.90 -11.80 3.12
C ASN A 149 4.37 -12.25 3.08
N LEU A 150 5.21 -11.45 2.42
CA LEU A 150 6.61 -11.81 2.20
C LEU A 150 7.44 -11.75 3.48
N VAL A 151 7.12 -10.87 4.42
CA VAL A 151 7.82 -10.82 5.71
C VAL A 151 7.57 -12.11 6.49
N GLU A 152 6.32 -12.54 6.59
CA GLU A 152 5.98 -13.81 7.23
C GLU A 152 6.63 -15.01 6.52
N LYS A 153 6.56 -15.03 5.19
CA LYS A 153 7.10 -16.12 4.37
C LYS A 153 8.61 -16.31 4.53
N PHE A 154 9.38 -15.22 4.57
CA PHE A 154 10.84 -15.29 4.55
C PHE A 154 11.50 -15.11 5.90
N GLN A 155 10.84 -14.47 6.85
CA GLN A 155 11.40 -14.19 8.19
C GLN A 155 10.61 -14.89 9.32
N GLY A 156 9.39 -15.35 9.02
CA GLY A 156 8.51 -16.00 10.02
C GLY A 156 8.27 -15.08 11.22
N ASN A 157 8.18 -15.69 12.41
CA ASN A 157 7.88 -14.98 13.65
C ASN A 157 8.98 -14.00 14.12
N ARG A 158 10.12 -13.93 13.45
CA ARG A 158 11.20 -12.99 13.74
C ARG A 158 11.18 -11.75 12.85
N GLY A 159 10.27 -11.71 11.87
CA GLY A 159 10.12 -10.57 10.98
C GLY A 159 9.56 -9.36 11.72
N TYR A 160 10.13 -8.20 11.50
CA TYR A 160 9.55 -6.92 11.90
C TYR A 160 9.98 -5.81 10.94
N SER A 161 9.15 -4.79 10.79
CA SER A 161 9.45 -3.59 10.02
C SER A 161 9.27 -2.31 10.83
N TYR A 162 8.66 -2.42 12.02
CA TYR A 162 8.33 -1.27 12.85
C TYR A 162 8.44 -1.62 14.35
N LEU A 163 8.90 -0.66 15.15
CA LEU A 163 8.96 -0.75 16.62
C LEU A 163 8.11 0.39 17.20
N PHE A 164 7.14 0.05 18.03
CA PHE A 164 6.30 1.01 18.72
C PHE A 164 6.04 0.58 20.17
N GLY A 165 6.27 1.50 21.12
CA GLY A 165 6.05 1.20 22.54
C GLY A 165 6.88 0.04 23.09
N GLY A 166 8.00 -0.31 22.45
CA GLY A 166 8.86 -1.44 22.83
C GLY A 166 8.44 -2.79 22.21
N GLU A 167 7.36 -2.80 21.44
CA GLU A 167 6.90 -3.99 20.72
C GLU A 167 7.31 -3.93 19.24
N SER A 168 7.73 -5.07 18.70
CA SER A 168 8.09 -5.22 17.30
C SER A 168 6.96 -5.85 16.50
N GLY A 169 6.69 -5.29 15.33
CA GLY A 169 5.69 -5.80 14.39
C GLY A 169 6.06 -5.46 12.96
N TYR A 170 5.28 -5.92 12.00
CA TYR A 170 5.39 -5.46 10.62
C TYR A 170 4.04 -4.97 10.10
N LEU A 171 4.10 -3.77 9.51
CA LEU A 171 2.96 -3.01 9.00
C LEU A 171 2.91 -3.09 7.47
#